data_2b57b2ec433bfcf5006ef60e33700635
#
_entry.id   2b57b2ec433bfcf5006ef60e33700635
#
_cell.length_a   1.000
_cell.length_b   1.000
_cell.length_c   1.000
_cell.angle_alpha   90.00
_cell.angle_beta   90.00
_cell.angle_gamma   90.00
#
_symmetry.space_group_name_H-M   'P 1'
#
loop_
_entity.id
_entity.type
_entity.pdbx_description
1 polymer ?
#
loop_
_entity_poly.entity_id
_entity_poly.type
_entity_poly.pdbx_seq_one_letter_code
_entity_poly.pdbx_strand_id
1 'polypeptide(L)'
;MITQIVKKMADIAGFAIQKKVRPDYKHALYRRLYTQESLLNKRFYNIGAGAFQHPYWTNVDHISKWYEANTENTLQGINYDLFSLQPIPVQDDSAELIYTSHTIEHVTNEAVQNVCNESYRMLKKGGRLRIVTPDIELSYRAYKENDRDFFFWIDWYSSEREFKRVNIRKPLNEESTAQIFLEDFASQASEIPLHGAATRISDEQLKELFKTKTFEEALDV
;
A
#
# COMPACT_ATOMS: atom_id res chain seq x y z
N MET A 1 3.07 -15.36 -20.31
CA MET A 1 2.80 -16.38 -21.33
C MET A 1 3.80 -16.30 -22.51
N ILE A 2 3.90 -15.21 -23.26
CA ILE A 2 4.83 -15.05 -24.41
C ILE A 2 6.29 -15.33 -24.03
N THR A 3 6.77 -14.81 -22.89
CA THR A 3 8.16 -15.00 -22.42
C THR A 3 8.51 -16.46 -22.14
N GLN A 4 7.57 -17.26 -21.66
CA GLN A 4 7.79 -18.69 -21.40
C GLN A 4 7.83 -19.51 -22.69
N ILE A 5 7.00 -19.14 -23.68
CA ILE A 5 6.98 -19.79 -24.99
C ILE A 5 8.29 -19.52 -25.71
N VAL A 6 8.75 -18.28 -25.73
CA VAL A 6 10.03 -17.89 -26.35
C VAL A 6 11.21 -18.61 -25.70
N LYS A 7 11.23 -18.74 -24.37
CA LYS A 7 12.25 -19.50 -23.65
C LYS A 7 12.26 -20.98 -24.05
N LYS A 8 11.07 -21.58 -24.09
CA LYS A 8 10.93 -23.00 -24.47
C LYS A 8 11.35 -23.26 -25.92
N MET A 9 11.05 -22.35 -26.84
CA MET A 9 11.49 -22.46 -28.26
C MET A 9 13.00 -22.29 -28.39
N ALA A 10 13.62 -21.41 -27.63
CA ALA A 10 15.07 -21.23 -27.63
C ALA A 10 15.80 -22.47 -27.06
N ASP A 11 15.29 -23.07 -25.99
CA ASP A 11 15.84 -24.29 -25.39
C ASP A 11 15.77 -25.47 -26.38
N ILE A 12 14.66 -25.59 -27.13
CA ILE A 12 14.52 -26.63 -28.19
C ILE A 12 15.52 -26.38 -29.32
N ALA A 13 15.84 -25.15 -29.65
CA ALA A 13 16.79 -24.78 -30.68
C ALA A 13 18.27 -24.79 -30.21
N GLY A 14 18.52 -25.17 -28.95
CA GLY A 14 19.87 -25.20 -28.35
C GLY A 14 20.44 -23.85 -27.99
N PHE A 15 19.59 -22.80 -27.87
CA PHE A 15 20.00 -21.46 -27.44
C PHE A 15 19.63 -21.22 -25.99
N ALA A 16 20.58 -20.87 -25.14
CA ALA A 16 20.31 -20.38 -23.78
C ALA A 16 19.94 -18.89 -23.83
N ILE A 17 18.68 -18.58 -23.52
CA ILE A 17 18.28 -17.18 -23.32
C ILE A 17 18.73 -16.76 -21.92
N GLN A 18 19.87 -16.07 -21.84
CA GLN A 18 20.29 -15.40 -20.63
C GLN A 18 19.55 -14.05 -20.52
N LYS A 19 18.89 -13.81 -19.39
CA LYS A 19 18.36 -12.49 -19.06
C LYS A 19 19.54 -11.54 -18.99
N LYS A 20 19.67 -10.63 -19.97
CA LYS A 20 20.69 -9.58 -19.91
C LYS A 20 20.44 -8.79 -18.64
N VAL A 21 21.32 -8.94 -17.64
CA VAL A 21 21.28 -8.15 -16.43
C VAL A 21 21.56 -6.70 -16.85
N ARG A 22 20.52 -5.89 -16.88
CA ARG A 22 20.70 -4.45 -17.11
C ARG A 22 21.55 -3.92 -15.96
N PRO A 23 22.52 -3.04 -16.22
CA PRO A 23 23.23 -2.33 -15.16
C PRO A 23 22.20 -1.76 -14.20
N ASP A 24 22.45 -1.87 -12.91
CA ASP A 24 21.52 -1.40 -11.89
C ASP A 24 21.49 0.15 -11.89
N TYR A 25 20.72 0.70 -12.81
CA TYR A 25 20.52 2.15 -12.95
C TYR A 25 19.97 2.78 -11.66
N LYS A 26 19.26 2.00 -10.85
CA LYS A 26 18.71 2.49 -9.59
C LYS A 26 19.83 2.87 -8.62
N HIS A 27 20.79 1.97 -8.39
CA HIS A 27 21.93 2.27 -7.53
C HIS A 27 22.80 3.43 -8.07
N ALA A 28 23.03 3.47 -9.37
CA ALA A 28 23.79 4.56 -9.99
C ALA A 28 23.09 5.91 -9.81
N LEU A 29 21.75 5.95 -9.91
CA LEU A 29 20.99 7.18 -9.69
C LEU A 29 21.10 7.67 -8.25
N TYR A 30 20.95 6.80 -7.26
CA TYR A 30 21.10 7.15 -5.84
C TYR A 30 22.50 7.73 -5.55
N ARG A 31 23.56 7.06 -6.02
CA ARG A 31 24.95 7.52 -5.83
C ARG A 31 25.24 8.87 -6.49
N ARG A 32 24.51 9.20 -7.54
CA ARG A 32 24.64 10.50 -8.22
C ARG A 32 23.92 11.63 -7.48
N LEU A 33 22.79 11.33 -6.84
CA LEU A 33 21.91 12.34 -6.24
C LEU A 33 22.16 12.56 -4.75
N TYR A 34 22.70 11.57 -4.04
CA TYR A 34 22.83 11.59 -2.59
C TYR A 34 24.25 11.28 -2.14
N THR A 35 24.59 11.76 -0.96
CA THR A 35 25.90 11.49 -0.35
C THR A 35 26.05 10.02 0.02
N GLN A 36 27.28 9.52 0.06
CA GLN A 36 27.57 8.17 0.51
C GLN A 36 27.07 7.94 1.95
N GLU A 37 27.19 8.94 2.81
CA GLU A 37 26.71 8.92 4.18
C GLU A 37 25.18 8.68 4.23
N SER A 38 24.40 9.43 3.44
CA SER A 38 22.94 9.24 3.37
C SER A 38 22.55 7.84 2.90
N LEU A 39 23.30 7.27 1.96
CA LEU A 39 23.06 5.91 1.45
C LEU A 39 23.42 4.82 2.47
N LEU A 40 24.57 4.96 3.15
CA LEU A 40 25.01 4.01 4.17
C LEU A 40 24.08 4.01 5.41
N ASN A 41 23.64 5.19 5.82
CA ASN A 41 22.73 5.36 6.96
C ASN A 41 21.26 5.13 6.60
N LYS A 42 20.95 4.74 5.35
CA LYS A 42 19.60 4.44 4.88
C LYS A 42 18.58 5.54 5.22
N ARG A 43 18.95 6.80 4.95
CA ARG A 43 18.14 7.99 5.30
C ARG A 43 16.92 8.20 4.41
N PHE A 44 16.39 7.13 3.83
CA PHE A 44 15.17 7.08 3.02
C PHE A 44 14.17 6.20 3.75
N TYR A 45 13.02 6.74 4.10
CA TYR A 45 12.03 6.04 4.92
C TYR A 45 10.78 5.73 4.10
N ASN A 46 10.28 4.49 4.20
CA ASN A 46 9.03 4.08 3.60
C ASN A 46 8.04 3.75 4.72
N ILE A 47 7.02 4.58 4.89
CA ILE A 47 5.99 4.43 5.92
C ILE A 47 4.83 3.64 5.34
N GLY A 48 4.40 2.57 6.03
CA GLY A 48 3.45 1.59 5.50
C GLY A 48 4.09 0.80 4.36
N ALA A 49 5.29 0.27 4.62
CA ALA A 49 6.18 -0.24 3.58
C ALA A 49 5.74 -1.58 2.97
N GLY A 50 4.91 -2.34 3.66
CA GLY A 50 4.53 -3.67 3.23
C GLY A 50 5.74 -4.57 2.98
N ALA A 51 5.71 -5.29 1.88
CA ALA A 51 6.78 -6.18 1.45
C ALA A 51 7.95 -5.46 0.72
N PHE A 52 7.98 -4.13 0.73
CA PHE A 52 9.04 -3.36 0.05
C PHE A 52 10.39 -3.61 0.68
N GLN A 53 11.42 -3.81 -0.14
CA GLN A 53 12.80 -3.94 0.30
C GLN A 53 13.74 -3.22 -0.66
N HIS A 54 14.62 -2.41 -0.10
CA HIS A 54 15.65 -1.72 -0.88
C HIS A 54 16.88 -1.42 0.00
N PRO A 55 18.11 -1.60 -0.49
CA PRO A 55 19.33 -1.49 0.34
C PRO A 55 19.56 -0.12 0.98
N TYR A 56 18.98 0.95 0.42
CA TYR A 56 19.15 2.32 0.92
C TYR A 56 17.97 2.82 1.75
N TRP A 57 16.90 2.03 1.88
CA TRP A 57 15.69 2.43 2.57
C TRP A 57 15.55 1.76 3.93
N THR A 58 14.97 2.50 4.85
CA THR A 58 14.48 1.99 6.13
C THR A 58 12.96 1.91 6.05
N ASN A 59 12.42 0.74 6.23
CA ASN A 59 10.97 0.55 6.32
C ASN A 59 10.48 0.96 7.71
N VAL A 60 9.31 1.59 7.75
CA VAL A 60 8.56 1.91 8.97
C VAL A 60 7.18 1.29 8.80
N ASP A 61 6.90 0.22 9.54
CA ASP A 61 5.65 -0.51 9.40
C ASP A 61 5.33 -1.30 10.67
N HIS A 62 4.08 -1.71 10.83
CA HIS A 62 3.65 -2.52 11.96
C HIS A 62 3.72 -4.01 11.63
N ILE A 63 4.36 -4.80 12.49
CA ILE A 63 4.35 -6.26 12.39
C ILE A 63 3.00 -6.77 12.87
N SER A 64 2.07 -6.93 11.94
CA SER A 64 0.76 -7.49 12.21
C SER A 64 0.69 -8.98 11.90
N LYS A 65 -0.33 -9.66 12.42
CA LYS A 65 -0.63 -11.06 12.08
C LYS A 65 -0.84 -11.28 10.58
N TRP A 66 -1.27 -10.25 9.87
CA TRP A 66 -1.40 -10.29 8.43
C TRP A 66 -0.05 -10.48 7.75
N TYR A 67 0.99 -9.75 8.19
CA TYR A 67 2.34 -9.92 7.66
C TYR A 67 2.92 -11.28 8.02
N GLU A 68 2.72 -11.75 9.24
CA GLU A 68 3.16 -13.08 9.67
C GLU A 68 2.57 -14.19 8.81
N ALA A 69 1.30 -14.06 8.42
CA ALA A 69 0.61 -15.04 7.59
C ALA A 69 0.97 -14.96 6.10
N ASN A 70 1.39 -13.79 5.62
CA ASN A 70 1.46 -13.48 4.18
C ASN A 70 2.86 -13.21 3.65
N THR A 71 3.86 -13.07 4.49
CA THR A 71 5.23 -12.80 4.04
C THR A 71 6.21 -13.81 4.65
N GLU A 72 7.02 -14.43 3.79
CA GLU A 72 8.21 -15.20 4.22
C GLU A 72 9.32 -14.27 4.74
N ASN A 73 9.14 -12.96 4.63
CA ASN A 73 10.14 -11.95 4.98
C ASN A 73 9.71 -11.21 6.25
N THR A 74 10.51 -11.33 7.27
CA THR A 74 10.44 -10.48 8.44
C THR A 74 10.68 -9.02 8.05
N LEU A 75 9.90 -8.10 8.65
CA LEU A 75 10.10 -6.67 8.47
C LEU A 75 11.56 -6.29 8.77
N GLN A 76 12.26 -5.79 7.76
CA GLN A 76 13.59 -5.20 7.94
C GLN A 76 13.43 -3.69 8.09
N GLY A 77 13.36 -3.22 9.33
CA GLY A 77 13.16 -1.78 9.57
C GLY A 77 12.68 -1.49 10.98
N ILE A 78 11.93 -0.43 11.11
CA ILE A 78 11.35 0.06 12.35
C ILE A 78 9.94 -0.51 12.47
N ASN A 79 9.70 -1.30 13.53
CA ASN A 79 8.35 -1.71 13.89
C ASN A 79 7.64 -0.54 14.56
N TYR A 80 6.63 0.01 13.91
CA TYR A 80 5.92 1.20 14.37
C TYR A 80 4.44 1.12 13.98
N ASP A 81 3.59 1.23 14.98
CA ASP A 81 2.14 1.31 14.82
C ASP A 81 1.70 2.76 14.62
N LEU A 82 1.13 3.07 13.46
CA LEU A 82 0.64 4.40 13.11
C LEU A 82 -0.48 4.89 14.04
N PHE A 83 -1.27 3.98 14.59
CA PHE A 83 -2.34 4.30 15.54
C PHE A 83 -1.82 4.64 16.96
N SER A 84 -0.57 4.37 17.24
CA SER A 84 0.05 4.72 18.54
C SER A 84 0.19 6.22 18.75
N LEU A 85 0.24 7.00 17.65
CA LEU A 85 0.47 8.46 17.62
C LEU A 85 1.77 8.89 18.32
N GLN A 86 2.67 7.97 18.59
CA GLN A 86 3.95 8.25 19.24
C GLN A 86 4.95 8.82 18.22
N PRO A 87 6.04 9.46 18.65
CA PRO A 87 7.13 9.81 17.75
C PRO A 87 7.73 8.58 17.06
N ILE A 88 7.96 8.67 15.76
CA ILE A 88 8.70 7.64 15.03
C ILE A 88 10.15 7.66 15.53
N PRO A 89 10.77 6.51 15.89
CA PRO A 89 12.10 6.47 16.46
C PRO A 89 13.22 6.75 15.43
N VAL A 90 13.17 7.94 14.86
CA VAL A 90 14.11 8.47 13.86
C VAL A 90 14.54 9.85 14.33
N GLN A 91 15.83 10.14 14.19
CA GLN A 91 16.41 11.43 14.55
C GLN A 91 15.81 12.57 13.73
N ASP A 92 15.63 13.73 14.38
CA ASP A 92 15.23 14.97 13.73
C ASP A 92 16.23 15.36 12.62
N ASP A 93 15.75 16.04 11.61
CA ASP A 93 16.55 16.62 10.52
C ASP A 93 17.48 15.60 9.83
N SER A 94 17.13 14.32 9.79
CA SER A 94 18.00 13.25 9.29
C SER A 94 17.56 12.66 7.95
N ALA A 95 16.28 12.70 7.63
CA ALA A 95 15.73 12.03 6.46
C ALA A 95 15.95 12.82 5.15
N GLU A 96 16.39 12.14 4.11
CA GLU A 96 16.48 12.68 2.74
C GLU A 96 15.13 12.70 2.05
N LEU A 97 14.39 11.60 2.21
CA LEU A 97 13.12 11.34 1.56
C LEU A 97 12.27 10.45 2.45
N ILE A 98 11.04 10.85 2.61
CA ILE A 98 10.00 10.00 3.22
C ILE A 98 8.97 9.70 2.15
N TYR A 99 8.59 8.45 2.04
CA TYR A 99 7.61 7.96 1.10
C TYR A 99 6.54 7.17 1.82
N THR A 100 5.30 7.35 1.44
CA THR A 100 4.17 6.51 1.82
C THR A 100 3.25 6.31 0.63
N SER A 101 2.73 5.12 0.48
CA SER A 101 1.87 4.75 -0.65
C SER A 101 0.86 3.72 -0.23
N HIS A 102 -0.41 3.96 -0.54
CA HIS A 102 -1.50 3.08 -0.14
C HIS A 102 -1.49 2.77 1.37
N THR A 103 -1.42 3.82 2.18
CA THR A 103 -1.32 3.71 3.64
C THR A 103 -2.26 4.69 4.34
N ILE A 104 -2.22 5.96 3.95
CA ILE A 104 -2.94 7.02 4.69
C ILE A 104 -4.46 6.88 4.56
N GLU A 105 -4.95 6.26 3.52
CA GLU A 105 -6.36 5.94 3.31
C GLU A 105 -6.89 4.84 4.26
N HIS A 106 -6.00 4.17 4.98
CA HIS A 106 -6.33 3.05 5.87
C HIS A 106 -6.15 3.38 7.35
N VAL A 107 -5.87 4.62 7.68
CA VAL A 107 -5.64 5.06 9.06
C VAL A 107 -6.50 6.28 9.42
N THR A 108 -6.65 6.58 10.71
CA THR A 108 -7.45 7.71 11.17
C THR A 108 -6.83 9.07 10.77
N ASN A 109 -7.62 10.11 10.75
CA ASN A 109 -7.15 11.48 10.47
C ASN A 109 -6.03 11.92 11.42
N GLU A 110 -6.12 11.52 12.70
CA GLU A 110 -5.09 11.79 13.70
C GLU A 110 -3.79 11.10 13.36
N ALA A 111 -3.85 9.85 12.89
CA ALA A 111 -2.67 9.10 12.44
C ALA A 111 -2.04 9.73 11.19
N VAL A 112 -2.86 10.17 10.22
CA VAL A 112 -2.38 10.93 9.06
C VAL A 112 -1.68 12.21 9.49
N GLN A 113 -2.29 12.99 10.40
CA GLN A 113 -1.69 14.21 10.91
C GLN A 113 -0.36 13.93 11.63
N ASN A 114 -0.31 12.85 12.43
CA ASN A 114 0.91 12.43 13.10
C ASN A 114 2.00 12.05 12.08
N VAL A 115 1.68 11.31 11.03
CA VAL A 115 2.62 10.99 9.94
C VAL A 115 3.17 12.26 9.28
N CYS A 116 2.33 13.26 9.05
CA CYS A 116 2.76 14.54 8.49
C CYS A 116 3.69 15.29 9.44
N ASN A 117 3.34 15.39 10.72
CA ASN A 117 4.14 16.07 11.75
C ASN A 117 5.50 15.39 11.93
N GLU A 118 5.50 14.07 12.05
CA GLU A 118 6.71 13.26 12.18
C GLU A 118 7.59 13.32 10.92
N SER A 119 6.96 13.29 9.74
CA SER A 119 7.69 13.49 8.49
C SER A 119 8.37 14.86 8.44
N TYR A 120 7.68 15.92 8.88
CA TYR A 120 8.27 17.25 8.97
C TYR A 120 9.46 17.31 9.96
N ARG A 121 9.33 16.69 11.12
CA ARG A 121 10.40 16.59 12.12
C ARG A 121 11.63 15.82 11.60
N MET A 122 11.37 14.69 10.95
CA MET A 122 12.42 13.78 10.47
C MET A 122 13.18 14.34 9.26
N LEU A 123 12.52 15.11 8.39
CA LEU A 123 13.11 15.60 7.15
C LEU A 123 14.17 16.66 7.42
N LYS A 124 15.37 16.46 6.88
CA LYS A 124 16.39 17.50 6.86
C LYS A 124 15.97 18.67 5.97
N LYS A 125 16.63 19.79 6.11
CA LYS A 125 16.43 20.95 5.20
C LYS A 125 16.61 20.54 3.73
N GLY A 126 15.56 20.74 2.93
CA GLY A 126 15.51 20.34 1.52
C GLY A 126 15.14 18.86 1.29
N GLY A 127 14.89 18.09 2.36
CA GLY A 127 14.29 16.77 2.28
C GLY A 127 12.87 16.82 1.72
N ARG A 128 12.33 15.69 1.31
CA ARG A 128 11.03 15.62 0.63
C ARG A 128 10.14 14.55 1.24
N LEU A 129 8.86 14.87 1.41
CA LEU A 129 7.78 13.92 1.64
C LEU A 129 7.07 13.65 0.32
N ARG A 130 6.87 12.39 -0.01
CA ARG A 130 6.03 11.95 -1.13
C ARG A 130 4.94 11.03 -0.61
N ILE A 131 3.70 11.46 -0.82
CA ILE A 131 2.50 10.69 -0.51
C ILE A 131 1.86 10.26 -1.83
N VAL A 132 1.45 9.00 -1.91
CA VAL A 132 0.68 8.43 -3.01
C VAL A 132 -0.52 7.72 -2.42
N THR A 133 -1.70 8.07 -2.86
CA THR A 133 -2.98 7.49 -2.43
C THR A 133 -3.89 7.31 -3.64
N PRO A 134 -4.87 6.40 -3.60
CA PRO A 134 -5.89 6.31 -4.63
C PRO A 134 -6.65 7.62 -4.81
N ASP A 135 -7.16 7.83 -6.01
CA ASP A 135 -8.08 8.93 -6.27
C ASP A 135 -9.51 8.48 -5.90
N ILE A 136 -9.95 8.92 -4.73
CA ILE A 136 -11.26 8.52 -4.19
C ILE A 136 -12.42 9.03 -5.04
N GLU A 137 -12.28 10.16 -5.74
CA GLU A 137 -13.33 10.69 -6.60
C GLU A 137 -13.57 9.79 -7.82
N LEU A 138 -12.50 9.25 -8.40
CA LEU A 138 -12.61 8.26 -9.48
C LEU A 138 -13.31 6.98 -9.01
N SER A 139 -12.94 6.50 -7.83
CA SER A 139 -13.52 5.30 -7.24
C SER A 139 -15.00 5.50 -6.89
N TYR A 140 -15.36 6.67 -6.35
CA TYR A 140 -16.74 7.04 -6.07
C TYR A 140 -17.58 7.10 -7.36
N ARG A 141 -17.04 7.68 -8.42
CA ARG A 141 -17.72 7.71 -9.73
C ARG A 141 -17.96 6.30 -10.26
N ALA A 142 -16.95 5.43 -10.23
CA ALA A 142 -17.09 4.04 -10.63
C ALA A 142 -18.18 3.30 -9.81
N TYR A 143 -18.24 3.56 -8.50
CA TYR A 143 -19.32 3.07 -7.66
C TYR A 143 -20.69 3.57 -8.13
N LYS A 144 -20.84 4.88 -8.37
CA LYS A 144 -22.11 5.51 -8.79
C LYS A 144 -22.59 5.00 -10.15
N GLU A 145 -21.68 4.74 -11.07
CA GLU A 145 -21.94 4.23 -12.42
C GLU A 145 -22.07 2.70 -12.44
N ASN A 146 -21.82 2.02 -11.32
CA ASN A 146 -21.73 0.57 -11.20
C ASN A 146 -20.68 -0.03 -12.17
N ASP A 147 -19.59 0.70 -12.38
CA ASP A 147 -18.48 0.31 -13.25
C ASP A 147 -17.59 -0.72 -12.53
N ARG A 148 -17.93 -1.98 -12.69
CA ARG A 148 -17.17 -3.09 -12.11
C ARG A 148 -15.78 -3.22 -12.74
N ASP A 149 -15.62 -2.87 -14.00
CA ASP A 149 -14.35 -3.01 -14.73
C ASP A 149 -13.29 -2.05 -14.20
N PHE A 150 -13.68 -0.93 -13.60
CA PHE A 150 -12.77 -0.04 -12.90
C PHE A 150 -12.05 -0.76 -11.75
N PHE A 151 -12.73 -1.65 -11.06
CA PHE A 151 -12.22 -2.42 -9.93
C PHE A 151 -11.56 -3.74 -10.36
N PHE A 152 -10.85 -3.77 -11.48
CA PHE A 152 -10.27 -4.98 -12.10
C PHE A 152 -9.36 -5.79 -11.17
N TRP A 153 -8.74 -5.16 -10.16
CA TRP A 153 -7.89 -5.85 -9.20
C TRP A 153 -8.65 -6.83 -8.31
N ILE A 154 -9.96 -6.62 -8.13
CA ILE A 154 -10.80 -7.53 -7.33
C ILE A 154 -10.85 -8.92 -7.95
N ASP A 155 -10.93 -9.01 -9.28
CA ASP A 155 -10.90 -10.30 -9.96
C ASP A 155 -9.55 -11.01 -9.81
N TRP A 156 -8.47 -10.22 -9.75
CA TRP A 156 -7.13 -10.75 -9.50
C TRP A 156 -6.99 -11.26 -8.05
N TYR A 157 -7.47 -10.52 -7.06
CA TYR A 157 -7.48 -10.93 -5.65
C TYR A 157 -8.47 -12.06 -5.36
N SER A 158 -9.52 -12.22 -6.18
CA SER A 158 -10.54 -13.27 -6.04
C SER A 158 -10.03 -14.65 -6.40
N SER A 159 -8.79 -14.78 -6.86
CA SER A 159 -8.19 -16.11 -7.06
C SER A 159 -8.29 -16.93 -5.77
N GLU A 160 -8.47 -18.25 -5.90
CA GLU A 160 -8.61 -19.14 -4.74
C GLU A 160 -7.46 -19.00 -3.74
N ARG A 161 -6.26 -18.74 -4.24
CA ARG A 161 -5.06 -18.52 -3.43
C ARG A 161 -5.16 -17.24 -2.60
N GLU A 162 -5.53 -16.13 -3.22
CA GLU A 162 -5.62 -14.83 -2.55
C GLU A 162 -6.81 -14.82 -1.57
N PHE A 163 -7.93 -15.39 -1.94
CA PHE A 163 -9.07 -15.55 -1.06
C PHE A 163 -8.72 -16.32 0.24
N LYS A 164 -8.04 -17.44 0.12
CA LYS A 164 -7.56 -18.21 1.28
C LYS A 164 -6.56 -17.44 2.13
N ARG A 165 -5.73 -16.65 1.47
CA ARG A 165 -4.68 -15.88 2.12
C ARG A 165 -5.23 -14.75 2.99
N VAL A 166 -6.22 -14.02 2.52
CA VAL A 166 -6.79 -12.87 3.25
C VAL A 166 -7.96 -13.22 4.15
N ASN A 167 -8.37 -14.48 4.19
CA ASN A 167 -9.44 -15.00 5.06
C ASN A 167 -10.77 -14.19 4.98
N ILE A 168 -11.16 -13.82 3.78
CA ILE A 168 -12.40 -13.08 3.52
C ILE A 168 -13.60 -14.03 3.62
N ARG A 169 -14.73 -13.54 4.14
CA ARG A 169 -15.94 -14.36 4.38
C ARG A 169 -16.64 -14.85 3.11
N LYS A 170 -16.55 -14.09 2.04
CA LYS A 170 -17.07 -14.45 0.72
C LYS A 170 -16.05 -14.09 -0.38
N PRO A 171 -16.12 -14.73 -1.56
CA PRO A 171 -15.28 -14.36 -2.68
C PRO A 171 -15.45 -12.87 -3.03
N LEU A 172 -14.34 -12.16 -3.28
CA LEU A 172 -14.35 -10.74 -3.61
C LEU A 172 -15.13 -10.44 -4.89
N ASN A 173 -15.16 -11.36 -5.85
CA ASN A 173 -15.91 -11.23 -7.09
C ASN A 173 -17.44 -11.25 -6.91
N GLU A 174 -17.92 -11.64 -5.71
CA GLU A 174 -19.34 -11.57 -5.35
C GLU A 174 -19.71 -10.24 -4.67
N GLU A 175 -18.73 -9.37 -4.41
CA GLU A 175 -18.98 -8.08 -3.80
C GLU A 175 -19.53 -7.08 -4.80
N SER A 176 -20.46 -6.24 -4.34
CA SER A 176 -20.96 -5.13 -5.14
C SER A 176 -19.91 -4.02 -5.26
N THR A 177 -20.05 -3.15 -6.26
CA THR A 177 -19.22 -1.95 -6.38
C THR A 177 -19.29 -1.06 -5.14
N ALA A 178 -20.44 -1.06 -4.45
CA ALA A 178 -20.63 -0.33 -3.19
C ALA A 178 -19.75 -0.89 -2.07
N GLN A 179 -19.71 -2.22 -1.92
CA GLN A 179 -18.86 -2.85 -0.90
C GLN A 179 -17.37 -2.66 -1.20
N ILE A 180 -16.97 -2.80 -2.47
CA ILE A 180 -15.59 -2.58 -2.87
C ILE A 180 -15.17 -1.13 -2.57
N PHE A 181 -16.01 -0.16 -2.95
CA PHE A 181 -15.74 1.25 -2.67
C PHE A 181 -15.57 1.51 -1.18
N LEU A 182 -16.48 0.98 -0.35
CA LEU A 182 -16.42 1.14 1.10
C LEU A 182 -15.15 0.54 1.69
N GLU A 183 -14.80 -0.68 1.28
CA GLU A 183 -13.66 -1.40 1.88
C GLU A 183 -12.31 -0.85 1.45
N ASP A 184 -12.17 -0.48 0.18
CA ASP A 184 -10.87 -0.06 -0.36
C ASP A 184 -10.59 1.43 -0.18
N PHE A 185 -11.64 2.27 -0.06
CA PHE A 185 -11.48 3.72 -0.16
C PHE A 185 -12.15 4.53 0.97
N ALA A 186 -13.13 3.97 1.64
CA ALA A 186 -13.87 4.67 2.69
C ALA A 186 -13.67 4.08 4.09
N SER A 187 -12.93 3.00 4.21
CA SER A 187 -12.65 2.33 5.49
C SER A 187 -11.35 2.84 6.11
N GLN A 188 -11.42 3.21 7.37
CA GLN A 188 -10.25 3.66 8.13
C GLN A 188 -9.33 2.52 8.59
N ALA A 189 -9.72 1.28 8.43
CA ALA A 189 -8.93 0.14 8.85
C ALA A 189 -9.01 -0.98 7.85
N SER A 190 -7.99 -1.11 7.00
CA SER A 190 -7.86 -2.22 6.05
C SER A 190 -7.79 -3.60 6.74
N GLU A 191 -7.50 -3.65 8.03
CA GLU A 191 -7.48 -4.87 8.82
C GLU A 191 -8.89 -5.33 9.25
N ILE A 192 -9.90 -4.48 9.11
CA ILE A 192 -11.27 -4.82 9.48
C ILE A 192 -11.76 -6.12 8.81
N PRO A 193 -11.56 -6.37 7.50
CA PRO A 193 -11.91 -7.64 6.89
C PRO A 193 -11.11 -8.81 7.44
N LEU A 194 -9.86 -8.58 7.81
CA LEU A 194 -8.92 -9.60 8.28
C LEU A 194 -9.24 -10.08 9.70
N HIS A 195 -9.74 -9.21 10.55
CA HIS A 195 -10.09 -9.55 11.93
C HIS A 195 -11.50 -10.12 12.09
N GLY A 196 -12.28 -10.19 11.02
CA GLY A 196 -13.65 -10.74 11.07
C GLY A 196 -14.61 -9.96 11.97
N ALA A 197 -14.17 -8.83 12.52
CA ALA A 197 -14.89 -8.01 13.49
C ALA A 197 -15.62 -6.83 12.83
N ALA A 198 -15.45 -6.63 11.55
CA ALA A 198 -16.07 -5.51 10.89
C ALA A 198 -17.58 -5.67 10.87
N THR A 199 -18.22 -4.77 11.51
CA THR A 199 -19.57 -4.40 11.18
C THR A 199 -19.57 -3.82 9.79
N ARG A 200 -19.64 -4.67 8.76
CA ARG A 200 -19.81 -4.19 7.40
C ARG A 200 -21.15 -3.48 7.31
N ILE A 201 -21.14 -2.28 6.85
CA ILE A 201 -22.35 -1.59 6.44
C ILE A 201 -22.90 -2.32 5.21
N SER A 202 -24.21 -2.57 5.17
CA SER A 202 -24.83 -3.24 4.03
C SER A 202 -24.91 -2.32 2.82
N ASP A 203 -25.08 -2.90 1.62
CA ASP A 203 -25.30 -2.12 0.38
C ASP A 203 -26.49 -1.16 0.51
N GLU A 204 -27.56 -1.61 1.20
CA GLU A 204 -28.75 -0.80 1.43
C GLU A 204 -28.45 0.38 2.37
N GLN A 205 -27.72 0.13 3.44
CA GLN A 205 -27.29 1.19 4.37
C GLN A 205 -26.36 2.21 3.68
N LEU A 206 -25.41 1.75 2.88
CA LEU A 206 -24.53 2.62 2.13
C LEU A 206 -25.29 3.46 1.11
N LYS A 207 -26.20 2.85 0.35
CA LYS A 207 -27.08 3.57 -0.59
C LYS A 207 -27.94 4.61 0.11
N GLU A 208 -28.47 4.30 1.29
CA GLU A 208 -29.30 5.24 2.07
C GLU A 208 -28.44 6.40 2.60
N LEU A 209 -27.23 6.12 3.05
CA LEU A 209 -26.27 7.14 3.47
C LEU A 209 -26.03 8.18 2.36
N PHE A 210 -25.71 7.74 1.15
CA PHE A 210 -25.47 8.61 0.00
C PHE A 210 -26.72 9.25 -0.61
N LYS A 211 -27.94 8.89 -0.18
CA LYS A 211 -29.15 9.61 -0.54
C LYS A 211 -29.41 10.82 0.41
N THR A 212 -29.00 10.68 1.66
CA THR A 212 -29.36 11.62 2.72
C THR A 212 -28.24 12.58 3.07
N LYS A 213 -27.01 12.27 2.71
CA LYS A 213 -25.78 13.03 3.01
C LYS A 213 -25.04 13.41 1.72
N THR A 214 -24.24 14.47 1.80
CA THR A 214 -23.22 14.74 0.77
C THR A 214 -22.14 13.68 0.81
N PHE A 215 -21.30 13.63 -0.23
CA PHE A 215 -20.18 12.70 -0.28
C PHE A 215 -19.23 12.91 0.92
N GLU A 216 -18.87 14.14 1.19
CA GLU A 216 -17.99 14.52 2.29
C GLU A 216 -18.58 14.13 3.65
N GLU A 217 -19.87 14.44 3.89
CA GLU A 217 -20.56 14.06 5.13
C GLU A 217 -20.70 12.54 5.30
N ALA A 218 -20.76 11.80 4.20
CA ALA A 218 -20.89 10.33 4.23
C ALA A 218 -19.56 9.65 4.52
N LEU A 219 -18.42 10.26 4.16
CA LEU A 219 -17.10 9.74 4.50
C LEU A 219 -16.72 9.87 5.97
N ASP A 220 -17.43 10.77 6.70
CA ASP A 220 -17.20 11.01 8.13
C ASP A 220 -18.04 10.08 9.05
N VAL A 221 -18.81 9.15 8.50
CA VAL A 221 -19.67 8.21 9.24
C VAL A 221 -19.05 6.84 9.34
#